data_9584dfc25a99ce0f61fd7bde2430797a
#
_entry.id   9584dfc25a99ce0f61fd7bde2430797a
#
_cell.length_a   1.000
_cell.length_b   1.000
_cell.length_c   1.000
_cell.angle_alpha   90.00
_cell.angle_beta   90.00
_cell.angle_gamma   90.00
#
_symmetry.space_group_name_H-M   'P 1'
#
loop_
_entity.id
_entity.type
_entity.pdbx_description
1 polymer ?
#
loop_
_entity_poly.entity_id
_entity_poly.type
_entity_poly.pdbx_seq_one_letter_code
_entity_poly.pdbx_strand_id
1 'polypeptide(L)'
;MNPEKTGTALEPGKVYLVGAGSDAGMITREGLRLIRRADCIVYDDLLDSTVLAEADESCERIAVGKRYKAHKKEQGEIHRILIDEARKGRMVVRLKGGDPTVFGRGGEEFLALQEAGIHCEIIPGISSCIAAPAHMGIPVTHRGMASSFTVVTGHGAGETAESFETLAGLKGTLVFLMGLHKAGEIAEGLLKAGKDPQTPVSVLSCVFSENEERRDGTLAELAGIARNAQTPAILVIGQTACLHLRDRQEKAPRSLIVGTASFTGKMAALLHEHGLPADECPCIGIVPDCRQIPEAEELSDYDWMVFTSANGVRIFFEEMSRRKMDIRRLGRMKFACIGPGTAALLEEKSLYADLVPAIYTAEALAEELAKTVLPGEKVLILRAQVSNPILTKTLEREKIQYKDCKIYNVQYLDRFRPGEDRKYAYVVFASAGGVRSFLSANEMPEGAEPVCIGGSTAGELERLTGLRGTIADECTVQGILHAIVTHHGSRK
;
A
#
# COMPACT_ATOMS: atom_id res chain seq x y z
N MET A 1 -5.86 -47.26 35.16
CA MET A 1 -4.61 -46.66 34.65
C MET A 1 -4.95 -45.86 33.42
N ASN A 2 -5.01 -44.56 33.54
CA ASN A 2 -5.24 -43.63 32.42
C ASN A 2 -3.87 -43.37 31.75
N PRO A 3 -3.73 -43.50 30.43
CA PRO A 3 -2.52 -43.02 29.76
C PRO A 3 -2.57 -41.50 29.69
N GLU A 4 -1.57 -40.89 30.29
CA GLU A 4 -1.29 -39.44 30.25
C GLU A 4 -1.29 -38.97 28.79
N LYS A 5 -2.09 -37.93 28.53
CA LYS A 5 -1.97 -37.13 27.33
C LYS A 5 -0.63 -36.41 27.37
N THR A 6 0.38 -36.98 26.75
CA THR A 6 1.58 -36.26 26.36
C THR A 6 1.14 -35.23 25.32
N GLY A 7 1.01 -33.99 25.77
CA GLY A 7 0.85 -32.83 24.89
C GLY A 7 2.10 -32.80 23.99
N THR A 8 1.94 -33.10 22.72
CA THR A 8 2.96 -32.85 21.71
C THR A 8 3.26 -31.36 21.73
N ALA A 9 4.44 -30.98 22.23
CA ALA A 9 4.92 -29.61 22.11
C ALA A 9 4.89 -29.25 20.62
N LEU A 10 4.20 -28.18 20.27
CA LEU A 10 4.21 -27.66 18.90
C LEU A 10 5.68 -27.41 18.50
N GLU A 11 6.08 -27.86 17.32
CA GLU A 11 7.38 -27.51 16.79
C GLU A 11 7.47 -25.97 16.73
N PRO A 12 8.61 -25.36 17.15
CA PRO A 12 8.76 -23.91 17.09
C PRO A 12 8.60 -23.43 15.65
N GLY A 13 7.90 -22.32 15.48
CA GLY A 13 7.79 -21.63 14.20
C GLY A 13 9.13 -21.04 13.76
N LYS A 14 9.14 -20.34 12.65
CA LYS A 14 10.33 -19.70 12.07
C LYS A 14 10.24 -18.20 12.20
N VAL A 15 11.38 -17.54 12.41
CA VAL A 15 11.51 -16.09 12.39
C VAL A 15 12.29 -15.64 11.16
N TYR A 16 11.80 -14.62 10.47
CA TYR A 16 12.48 -13.99 9.35
C TYR A 16 12.77 -12.52 9.69
N LEU A 17 14.05 -12.13 9.71
CA LEU A 17 14.47 -10.74 9.85
C LEU A 17 14.48 -10.11 8.46
N VAL A 18 13.45 -9.34 8.14
CA VAL A 18 13.23 -8.83 6.78
C VAL A 18 13.56 -7.34 6.71
N GLY A 19 14.42 -6.96 5.78
CA GLY A 19 14.68 -5.57 5.43
C GLY A 19 13.58 -5.02 4.52
N ALA A 20 12.91 -3.97 4.98
CA ALA A 20 11.84 -3.31 4.22
C ALA A 20 12.34 -2.28 3.21
N GLY A 21 13.66 -1.97 3.21
CA GLY A 21 14.15 -0.79 2.51
C GLY A 21 13.74 0.52 3.20
N SER A 22 13.76 1.61 2.46
CA SER A 22 13.39 2.94 2.94
C SER A 22 12.06 3.45 2.36
N ASP A 23 11.49 2.69 1.43
CA ASP A 23 10.25 2.96 0.71
C ASP A 23 9.63 1.62 0.33
N ALA A 24 8.30 1.54 0.16
CA ALA A 24 7.58 0.32 -0.15
C ALA A 24 8.05 -0.37 -1.44
N GLY A 25 8.50 0.41 -2.43
CA GLY A 25 9.07 -0.11 -3.68
C GLY A 25 10.45 -0.74 -3.54
N MET A 26 11.10 -0.62 -2.36
CA MET A 26 12.46 -1.11 -2.11
C MET A 26 12.53 -2.44 -1.37
N ILE A 27 11.41 -3.01 -1.02
CA ILE A 27 11.37 -4.34 -0.41
C ILE A 27 11.75 -5.40 -1.46
N THR A 28 12.50 -6.40 -1.04
CA THR A 28 12.82 -7.52 -1.94
C THR A 28 11.58 -8.38 -2.21
N ARG A 29 11.54 -9.05 -3.37
CA ARG A 29 10.45 -9.97 -3.71
C ARG A 29 10.26 -11.06 -2.67
N GLU A 30 11.37 -11.53 -2.08
CA GLU A 30 11.35 -12.55 -1.02
C GLU A 30 10.75 -11.95 0.27
N GLY A 31 11.17 -10.75 0.67
CA GLY A 31 10.60 -10.05 1.82
C GLY A 31 9.09 -9.87 1.69
N LEU A 32 8.62 -9.43 0.52
CA LEU A 32 7.20 -9.27 0.24
C LEU A 32 6.42 -10.60 0.31
N ARG A 33 7.02 -11.68 -0.25
CA ARG A 33 6.43 -13.02 -0.17
C ARG A 33 6.25 -13.52 1.26
N LEU A 34 7.22 -13.23 2.13
CA LEU A 34 7.19 -13.61 3.54
C LEU A 34 6.15 -12.79 4.32
N ILE A 35 6.05 -11.48 4.07
CA ILE A 35 5.04 -10.61 4.68
C ILE A 35 3.61 -11.13 4.39
N ARG A 36 3.32 -11.48 3.14
CA ARG A 36 2.01 -12.00 2.72
C ARG A 36 1.64 -13.34 3.36
N ARG A 37 2.60 -14.06 3.93
CA ARG A 37 2.42 -15.38 4.53
C ARG A 37 2.62 -15.40 6.04
N ALA A 38 2.98 -14.26 6.63
CA ALA A 38 3.27 -14.15 8.04
C ALA A 38 2.03 -14.35 8.90
N ASP A 39 2.15 -15.15 9.97
CA ASP A 39 1.14 -15.24 11.03
C ASP A 39 1.25 -14.06 12.00
N CYS A 40 2.47 -13.51 12.13
CA CYS A 40 2.76 -12.36 12.99
C CYS A 40 3.87 -11.50 12.39
N ILE A 41 3.67 -10.18 12.39
CA ILE A 41 4.66 -9.18 12.00
C ILE A 41 5.02 -8.31 13.19
N VAL A 42 6.31 -8.31 13.56
CA VAL A 42 6.88 -7.43 14.61
C VAL A 42 7.67 -6.33 13.91
N TYR A 43 7.30 -5.06 14.11
CA TYR A 43 7.81 -3.96 13.29
C TYR A 43 8.17 -2.68 14.06
N ASP A 44 9.08 -1.86 13.46
CA ASP A 44 9.55 -0.56 13.97
C ASP A 44 8.73 0.62 13.40
N ASP A 45 8.92 1.82 13.97
CA ASP A 45 8.21 3.06 13.58
C ASP A 45 8.65 3.69 12.24
N LEU A 46 9.81 3.33 11.73
CA LEU A 46 10.41 3.93 10.52
C LEU A 46 10.01 3.21 9.22
N LEU A 47 8.90 2.50 9.24
CA LEU A 47 8.42 1.75 8.09
C LEU A 47 7.34 2.51 7.34
N ASP A 48 7.32 2.35 6.02
CA ASP A 48 6.17 2.73 5.22
C ASP A 48 4.98 1.83 5.57
N SER A 49 3.87 2.43 5.96
CA SER A 49 2.65 1.71 6.36
C SER A 49 2.04 0.86 5.23
N THR A 50 2.34 1.19 3.98
CA THR A 50 1.87 0.44 2.80
C THR A 50 2.47 -0.97 2.75
N VAL A 51 3.70 -1.16 3.26
CA VAL A 51 4.32 -2.49 3.36
C VAL A 51 3.54 -3.40 4.32
N LEU A 52 3.00 -2.84 5.41
CA LEU A 52 2.19 -3.62 6.36
C LEU A 52 0.81 -3.99 5.79
N ALA A 53 0.31 -3.23 4.82
CA ALA A 53 -0.96 -3.51 4.16
C ALA A 53 -0.89 -4.75 3.24
N GLU A 54 0.31 -5.19 2.86
CA GLU A 54 0.54 -6.41 2.08
C GLU A 54 0.32 -7.70 2.87
N ALA A 55 0.28 -7.63 4.21
CA ALA A 55 0.02 -8.78 5.06
C ALA A 55 -1.46 -9.16 5.05
N ASP A 56 -1.74 -10.46 5.19
CA ASP A 56 -3.09 -10.98 5.35
C ASP A 56 -3.84 -10.28 6.51
N GLU A 57 -5.16 -10.15 6.39
CA GLU A 57 -5.99 -9.51 7.43
C GLU A 57 -5.92 -10.26 8.77
N SER A 58 -5.72 -11.57 8.76
CA SER A 58 -5.57 -12.42 9.95
C SER A 58 -4.19 -12.30 10.60
N CYS A 59 -3.21 -11.67 9.94
CA CYS A 59 -1.86 -11.51 10.45
C CYS A 59 -1.83 -10.56 11.66
N GLU A 60 -1.32 -11.03 12.78
CA GLU A 60 -1.11 -10.21 13.97
C GLU A 60 0.03 -9.19 13.74
N ARG A 61 -0.18 -7.93 14.12
CA ARG A 61 0.77 -6.83 13.91
C ARG A 61 1.20 -6.24 15.24
N ILE A 62 2.47 -6.41 15.61
CA ILE A 62 3.04 -5.96 16.89
C ILE A 62 4.03 -4.83 16.64
N ALA A 63 3.65 -3.59 16.99
CA ALA A 63 4.53 -2.45 16.95
C ALA A 63 5.50 -2.46 18.14
N VAL A 64 6.81 -2.32 17.87
CA VAL A 64 7.86 -2.26 18.89
C VAL A 64 8.62 -0.93 18.91
N GLY A 65 8.24 0.01 18.09
CA GLY A 65 8.82 1.35 17.97
C GLY A 65 8.31 2.34 19.03
N LYS A 66 8.83 3.60 18.96
CA LYS A 66 8.61 4.64 19.99
C LYS A 66 7.23 5.30 19.96
N ARG A 67 6.53 5.32 18.80
CA ARG A 67 5.32 6.15 18.62
C ARG A 67 4.07 5.60 19.30
N TYR A 68 4.00 4.30 19.60
CA TYR A 68 2.77 3.67 20.07
C TYR A 68 2.58 3.60 21.61
N LYS A 69 3.62 3.78 22.41
CA LYS A 69 3.51 4.01 23.87
C LYS A 69 4.80 4.69 24.35
N ALA A 70 4.70 5.58 25.32
CA ALA A 70 5.76 6.48 25.80
C ALA A 70 7.08 5.86 26.28
N HIS A 71 7.27 4.55 26.15
CA HIS A 71 8.49 3.83 26.52
C HIS A 71 9.00 3.02 25.32
N LYS A 72 10.27 3.28 24.97
CA LYS A 72 11.03 2.42 24.03
C LYS A 72 11.12 1.03 24.64
N LYS A 73 10.64 0.01 23.92
CA LYS A 73 10.90 -1.37 24.33
C LYS A 73 12.40 -1.62 24.34
N GLU A 74 12.90 -2.15 25.43
CA GLU A 74 14.30 -2.58 25.50
C GLU A 74 14.54 -3.73 24.51
N GLN A 75 15.75 -3.84 23.97
CA GLN A 75 16.08 -4.89 23.00
C GLN A 75 15.73 -6.29 23.53
N GLY A 76 15.96 -6.54 24.82
CA GLY A 76 15.58 -7.81 25.45
C GLY A 76 14.07 -8.11 25.44
N GLU A 77 13.22 -7.06 25.43
CA GLU A 77 11.76 -7.23 25.30
C GLU A 77 11.39 -7.62 23.85
N ILE A 78 12.05 -7.03 22.86
CA ILE A 78 11.87 -7.39 21.45
C ILE A 78 12.26 -8.85 21.22
N HIS A 79 13.43 -9.28 21.76
CA HIS A 79 13.86 -10.68 21.69
C HIS A 79 12.81 -11.64 22.28
N ARG A 80 12.24 -11.30 23.47
CA ARG A 80 11.19 -12.12 24.08
C ARG A 80 9.96 -12.23 23.20
N ILE A 81 9.49 -11.12 22.64
CA ILE A 81 8.32 -11.11 21.75
C ILE A 81 8.56 -12.06 20.57
N LEU A 82 9.71 -11.95 19.90
CA LEU A 82 10.04 -12.80 18.76
C LEU A 82 10.08 -14.28 19.13
N ILE A 83 10.70 -14.59 20.29
CA ILE A 83 10.80 -15.95 20.82
C ILE A 83 9.43 -16.51 21.20
N ASP A 84 8.62 -15.72 21.90
CA ASP A 84 7.30 -16.16 22.37
C ASP A 84 6.34 -16.40 21.20
N GLU A 85 6.34 -15.54 20.18
CA GLU A 85 5.52 -15.74 18.99
C GLU A 85 5.96 -16.97 18.18
N ALA A 86 7.27 -17.19 18.01
CA ALA A 86 7.77 -18.37 17.36
C ALA A 86 7.45 -19.68 18.12
N ARG A 87 7.50 -19.67 19.46
CA ARG A 87 7.12 -20.83 20.30
C ARG A 87 5.65 -21.24 20.19
N LYS A 88 4.79 -20.32 19.69
CA LYS A 88 3.39 -20.66 19.36
C LYS A 88 3.24 -21.43 18.04
N GLY A 89 4.36 -21.80 17.39
CA GLY A 89 4.38 -22.46 16.07
C GLY A 89 4.17 -21.51 14.89
N ARG A 90 4.23 -20.20 15.11
CA ARG A 90 3.94 -19.16 14.11
C ARG A 90 5.12 -18.87 13.20
N MET A 91 4.83 -18.51 11.95
CA MET A 91 5.77 -17.85 11.05
C MET A 91 5.81 -16.37 11.40
N VAL A 92 6.92 -15.91 11.98
CA VAL A 92 7.10 -14.53 12.45
C VAL A 92 7.99 -13.77 11.47
N VAL A 93 7.54 -12.60 11.03
CA VAL A 93 8.35 -11.64 10.28
C VAL A 93 8.74 -10.49 11.20
N ARG A 94 10.03 -10.33 11.47
CA ARG A 94 10.60 -9.13 12.08
C ARG A 94 10.93 -8.14 10.97
N LEU A 95 10.09 -7.13 10.76
CA LEU A 95 10.23 -6.15 9.70
C LEU A 95 11.03 -4.94 10.19
N LYS A 96 12.11 -4.61 9.49
CA LYS A 96 13.06 -3.55 9.87
C LYS A 96 13.28 -2.58 8.70
N GLY A 97 13.35 -1.29 8.97
CA GLY A 97 13.71 -0.30 7.94
C GLY A 97 15.12 -0.51 7.40
N GLY A 98 15.32 -0.28 6.10
CA GLY A 98 16.59 -0.51 5.44
C GLY A 98 16.97 -1.99 5.37
N ASP A 99 18.19 -2.31 5.82
CA ASP A 99 18.71 -3.67 5.95
C ASP A 99 18.87 -4.06 7.43
N PRO A 100 18.47 -5.27 7.84
CA PRO A 100 18.55 -5.72 9.25
C PRO A 100 19.95 -5.71 9.82
N THR A 101 20.98 -5.87 8.97
CA THR A 101 22.40 -6.02 9.36
C THR A 101 23.18 -4.71 9.36
N VAL A 102 22.62 -3.64 8.75
CA VAL A 102 23.28 -2.34 8.70
C VAL A 102 22.72 -1.41 9.80
N PHE A 103 23.40 -1.37 10.95
CA PHE A 103 23.01 -0.63 12.17
C PHE A 103 21.58 -0.92 12.66
N GLY A 104 20.98 -2.00 12.16
CA GLY A 104 19.63 -2.45 12.51
C GLY A 104 19.57 -3.41 13.69
N ARG A 105 20.69 -3.78 14.30
CA ARG A 105 20.82 -4.77 15.40
C ARG A 105 20.26 -6.16 15.06
N GLY A 106 20.10 -6.47 13.76
CA GLY A 106 19.59 -7.78 13.32
C GLY A 106 20.47 -8.95 13.74
N GLY A 107 21.79 -8.73 13.85
CA GLY A 107 22.71 -9.74 14.37
C GLY A 107 22.44 -10.12 15.82
N GLU A 108 22.09 -9.13 16.68
CA GLU A 108 21.73 -9.38 18.08
C GLU A 108 20.41 -10.17 18.18
N GLU A 109 19.40 -9.79 17.38
CA GLU A 109 18.12 -10.49 17.29
C GLU A 109 18.31 -11.92 16.80
N PHE A 110 19.15 -12.13 15.77
CA PHE A 110 19.49 -13.45 15.24
C PHE A 110 20.14 -14.36 16.30
N LEU A 111 21.17 -13.85 17.00
CA LEU A 111 21.88 -14.62 18.03
C LEU A 111 20.96 -14.99 19.19
N ALA A 112 20.10 -14.08 19.64
CA ALA A 112 19.14 -14.37 20.72
C ALA A 112 18.12 -15.47 20.31
N LEU A 113 17.68 -15.48 19.05
CA LEU A 113 16.78 -16.52 18.51
C LEU A 113 17.51 -17.87 18.40
N GLN A 114 18.75 -17.87 17.92
CA GLN A 114 19.59 -19.06 17.85
C GLN A 114 19.84 -19.69 19.22
N GLU A 115 20.15 -18.86 20.23
CA GLU A 115 20.33 -19.31 21.63
C GLU A 115 19.03 -19.91 22.20
N ALA A 116 17.88 -19.39 21.79
CA ALA A 116 16.58 -19.93 22.17
C ALA A 116 16.15 -21.18 21.40
N GLY A 117 16.98 -21.67 20.45
CA GLY A 117 16.70 -22.83 19.61
C GLY A 117 15.66 -22.57 18.52
N ILE A 118 15.47 -21.31 18.11
CA ILE A 118 14.49 -20.92 17.08
C ILE A 118 15.22 -20.69 15.77
N HIS A 119 14.71 -21.32 14.70
CA HIS A 119 15.24 -21.11 13.35
C HIS A 119 15.00 -19.67 12.89
N CYS A 120 16.07 -18.97 12.56
CA CYS A 120 16.02 -17.58 12.06
C CYS A 120 16.75 -17.47 10.73
N GLU A 121 16.17 -16.67 9.81
CA GLU A 121 16.75 -16.35 8.52
C GLU A 121 16.74 -14.83 8.30
N ILE A 122 17.83 -14.29 7.71
CA ILE A 122 17.94 -12.86 7.39
C ILE A 122 17.65 -12.68 5.91
N ILE A 123 16.67 -11.82 5.62
CA ILE A 123 16.32 -11.40 4.27
C ILE A 123 16.81 -9.96 4.10
N PRO A 124 17.79 -9.69 3.24
CA PRO A 124 18.36 -8.37 3.07
C PRO A 124 17.35 -7.36 2.54
N GLY A 125 17.58 -6.09 2.84
CA GLY A 125 16.87 -4.95 2.29
C GLY A 125 17.85 -3.92 1.73
N ILE A 126 17.34 -2.88 1.06
CA ILE A 126 18.18 -1.79 0.57
C ILE A 126 18.44 -0.82 1.72
N SER A 127 19.66 -0.79 2.24
CA SER A 127 20.03 0.10 3.32
C SER A 127 19.92 1.58 2.90
N SER A 128 19.47 2.44 3.82
CA SER A 128 19.36 3.88 3.62
C SER A 128 20.67 4.56 3.27
N CYS A 129 21.82 4.00 3.68
CA CYS A 129 23.14 4.51 3.32
C CYS A 129 23.45 4.44 1.81
N ILE A 130 22.74 3.62 1.07
CA ILE A 130 22.81 3.50 -0.40
C ILE A 130 21.56 4.12 -1.02
N ALA A 131 20.37 3.76 -0.53
CA ALA A 131 19.11 4.16 -1.11
C ALA A 131 18.91 5.68 -1.11
N ALA A 132 19.14 6.36 0.01
CA ALA A 132 18.90 7.78 0.12
C ALA A 132 19.88 8.64 -0.70
N PRO A 133 21.21 8.42 -0.68
CA PRO A 133 22.10 9.11 -1.60
C PRO A 133 21.73 8.89 -3.07
N ALA A 134 21.48 7.65 -3.48
CA ALA A 134 21.11 7.34 -4.86
C ALA A 134 19.82 8.06 -5.29
N HIS A 135 18.79 8.05 -4.44
CA HIS A 135 17.53 8.78 -4.68
C HIS A 135 17.74 10.28 -4.85
N MET A 136 18.67 10.86 -4.06
CA MET A 136 19.03 12.27 -4.12
C MET A 136 20.09 12.60 -5.18
N GLY A 137 20.41 11.63 -6.06
CA GLY A 137 21.34 11.82 -7.17
C GLY A 137 22.81 11.87 -6.75
N ILE A 138 23.16 11.26 -5.61
CA ILE A 138 24.53 11.14 -5.13
C ILE A 138 24.96 9.67 -5.19
N PRO A 139 25.82 9.25 -6.13
CA PRO A 139 26.38 7.93 -6.09
C PRO A 139 27.40 7.84 -4.95
N VAL A 140 27.33 6.79 -4.11
CA VAL A 140 28.29 6.60 -3.01
C VAL A 140 29.69 6.24 -3.50
N THR A 141 29.82 5.77 -4.74
CA THR A 141 31.08 5.54 -5.46
C THR A 141 30.96 6.11 -6.88
N HIS A 142 32.07 6.67 -7.41
CA HIS A 142 32.13 7.17 -8.78
C HIS A 142 33.55 7.06 -9.33
N ARG A 143 33.68 6.62 -10.59
CA ARG A 143 34.99 6.48 -11.25
C ARG A 143 35.70 7.86 -11.27
N GLY A 144 36.94 7.92 -10.79
CA GLY A 144 37.73 9.15 -10.75
C GLY A 144 37.48 10.06 -9.54
N MET A 145 36.46 9.74 -8.70
CA MET A 145 36.15 10.53 -7.48
C MET A 145 36.27 9.68 -6.20
N ALA A 146 35.58 8.56 -6.12
CA ALA A 146 35.58 7.70 -4.94
C ALA A 146 35.48 6.23 -5.35
N SER A 147 36.51 5.44 -5.05
CA SER A 147 36.55 3.98 -5.29
C SER A 147 36.04 3.15 -4.11
N SER A 148 35.72 3.81 -2.99
CA SER A 148 35.21 3.20 -1.77
C SER A 148 34.22 4.13 -1.09
N PHE A 149 33.39 3.58 -0.21
CA PHE A 149 32.61 4.35 0.73
C PHE A 149 32.61 3.68 2.09
N THR A 150 32.50 4.47 3.15
CA THR A 150 32.52 4.02 4.54
C THR A 150 31.25 4.50 5.21
N VAL A 151 30.51 3.57 5.82
CA VAL A 151 29.27 3.89 6.55
C VAL A 151 29.57 3.90 8.03
N VAL A 152 29.21 5.00 8.70
CA VAL A 152 29.51 5.25 10.11
C VAL A 152 28.21 5.61 10.83
N THR A 153 28.07 5.14 12.09
CA THR A 153 26.99 5.61 12.95
C THR A 153 27.40 6.86 13.71
N GLY A 154 26.54 7.88 13.71
CA GLY A 154 26.72 9.07 14.55
C GLY A 154 26.43 8.81 16.04
N HIS A 155 25.83 7.68 16.38
CA HIS A 155 25.61 7.24 17.77
C HIS A 155 26.77 6.36 18.21
N GLY A 156 27.60 6.84 19.09
CA GLY A 156 28.65 6.04 19.70
C GLY A 156 30.05 6.65 19.53
N ALA A 157 30.27 7.80 20.11
CA ALA A 157 31.58 8.17 20.61
C ALA A 157 31.88 7.26 21.83
N GLY A 158 32.18 5.98 21.57
CA GLY A 158 32.54 4.97 22.55
C GLY A 158 33.70 4.14 22.01
N GLU A 159 34.24 3.24 22.82
CA GLU A 159 35.46 2.47 22.58
C GLU A 159 35.54 1.68 21.27
N THR A 160 34.43 1.58 20.49
CA THR A 160 34.35 0.85 19.20
C THR A 160 34.09 1.76 18.00
N ALA A 161 34.10 3.11 18.17
CA ALA A 161 33.90 4.04 17.04
C ALA A 161 35.23 4.27 16.31
N GLU A 162 35.18 4.32 14.98
CA GLU A 162 36.33 4.72 14.16
C GLU A 162 36.78 6.14 14.56
N SER A 163 38.10 6.32 14.72
CA SER A 163 38.65 7.63 15.09
C SER A 163 38.52 8.63 13.94
N PHE A 164 38.38 9.90 14.27
CA PHE A 164 38.34 10.98 13.25
C PHE A 164 39.61 11.04 12.40
N GLU A 165 40.77 10.68 12.98
CA GLU A 165 42.05 10.59 12.26
C GLU A 165 41.94 9.52 11.14
N THR A 166 41.43 8.35 11.47
CA THR A 166 41.19 7.27 10.48
C THR A 166 40.24 7.75 9.39
N LEU A 167 39.08 8.30 9.79
CA LEU A 167 38.04 8.74 8.84
C LEU A 167 38.54 9.93 7.96
N ALA A 168 39.30 10.85 8.52
CA ALA A 168 39.86 11.99 7.76
C ALA A 168 40.83 11.53 6.67
N GLY A 169 41.63 10.48 6.94
CA GLY A 169 42.55 9.87 5.98
C GLY A 169 41.89 9.12 4.82
N LEU A 170 40.64 8.76 4.93
CA LEU A 170 39.92 8.05 3.86
C LEU A 170 39.61 8.99 2.67
N LYS A 171 39.95 8.51 1.46
CA LYS A 171 39.71 9.25 0.19
C LYS A 171 38.30 8.95 -0.39
N GLY A 172 37.62 7.94 0.10
CA GLY A 172 36.28 7.56 -0.34
C GLY A 172 35.19 8.44 0.25
N THR A 173 33.96 8.10 -0.06
CA THR A 173 32.77 8.78 0.48
C THR A 173 32.49 8.30 1.90
N LEU A 174 32.29 9.23 2.84
CA LEU A 174 31.80 8.92 4.19
C LEU A 174 30.29 9.13 4.23
N VAL A 175 29.58 8.15 4.75
CA VAL A 175 28.12 8.21 4.93
C VAL A 175 27.80 8.03 6.40
N PHE A 176 27.32 9.09 7.08
CA PHE A 176 26.95 9.01 8.47
C PHE A 176 25.45 8.79 8.62
N LEU A 177 25.08 7.67 9.21
CA LEU A 177 23.73 7.41 9.67
C LEU A 177 23.54 7.88 11.11
N MET A 178 22.35 8.35 11.46
CA MET A 178 22.04 8.85 12.82
C MET A 178 22.97 9.96 13.32
N GLY A 179 23.63 10.69 12.39
CA GLY A 179 24.64 11.69 12.71
C GLY A 179 24.15 13.14 12.77
N LEU A 180 22.88 13.43 12.46
CA LEU A 180 22.40 14.81 12.30
C LEU A 180 22.65 15.68 13.54
N HIS A 181 22.28 15.19 14.72
CA HIS A 181 22.47 15.96 15.98
C HIS A 181 23.93 16.14 16.39
N LYS A 182 24.84 15.38 15.78
CA LYS A 182 26.29 15.44 15.98
C LYS A 182 27.02 16.02 14.78
N ALA A 183 26.33 16.62 13.81
CA ALA A 183 26.94 17.15 12.60
C ALA A 183 28.07 18.16 12.89
N GLY A 184 27.91 18.98 13.93
CA GLY A 184 28.95 19.89 14.40
C GLY A 184 30.20 19.18 14.95
N GLU A 185 30.00 18.15 15.82
CA GLU A 185 31.10 17.35 16.36
C GLU A 185 31.82 16.56 15.27
N ILE A 186 31.07 16.01 14.29
CA ILE A 186 31.62 15.29 13.14
C ILE A 186 32.46 16.24 12.28
N ALA A 187 31.96 17.45 11.97
CA ALA A 187 32.68 18.45 11.21
C ALA A 187 33.98 18.85 11.92
N GLU A 188 33.89 19.22 13.20
CA GLU A 188 35.04 19.65 14.01
C GLU A 188 36.08 18.53 14.13
N GLY A 189 35.65 17.29 14.40
CA GLY A 189 36.54 16.14 14.50
C GLY A 189 37.30 15.86 13.22
N LEU A 190 36.63 15.85 12.08
CA LEU A 190 37.25 15.64 10.76
C LEU A 190 38.21 16.78 10.38
N LEU A 191 37.84 18.05 10.66
CA LEU A 191 38.70 19.23 10.39
C LEU A 191 39.96 19.21 11.26
N LYS A 192 39.82 18.91 12.56
CA LYS A 192 40.96 18.78 13.48
C LYS A 192 41.92 17.65 13.07
N ALA A 193 41.37 16.59 12.51
CA ALA A 193 42.12 15.45 11.96
C ALA A 193 42.71 15.72 10.57
N GLY A 194 42.57 16.94 10.03
CA GLY A 194 43.24 17.38 8.80
C GLY A 194 42.45 17.11 7.51
N LYS A 195 41.16 16.80 7.58
CA LYS A 195 40.35 16.73 6.36
C LYS A 195 40.11 18.12 5.79
N ASP A 196 40.19 18.25 4.46
CA ASP A 196 40.07 19.53 3.76
C ASP A 196 38.73 20.22 4.09
N PRO A 197 38.72 21.47 4.59
CA PRO A 197 37.52 22.24 4.87
C PRO A 197 36.60 22.42 3.66
N GLN A 198 37.14 22.38 2.43
CA GLN A 198 36.40 22.48 1.18
C GLN A 198 35.84 21.15 0.70
N THR A 199 36.02 20.04 1.47
CA THR A 199 35.43 18.76 1.12
C THR A 199 33.91 18.91 0.96
N PRO A 200 33.31 18.52 -0.20
CA PRO A 200 31.87 18.61 -0.40
C PRO A 200 31.11 17.77 0.61
N VAL A 201 29.97 18.30 1.06
CA VAL A 201 29.04 17.59 1.94
C VAL A 201 27.60 17.78 1.47
N SER A 202 26.76 16.81 1.77
CA SER A 202 25.32 16.90 1.59
C SER A 202 24.61 16.38 2.84
N VAL A 203 23.61 17.12 3.31
CA VAL A 203 22.66 16.68 4.35
C VAL A 203 21.37 16.29 3.66
N LEU A 204 21.00 15.03 3.79
CA LEU A 204 19.83 14.42 3.16
C LEU A 204 18.78 14.16 4.24
N SER A 205 17.70 14.92 4.25
CA SER A 205 16.64 14.87 5.27
C SER A 205 15.37 14.25 4.72
N CYS A 206 14.69 13.45 5.51
CA CYS A 206 13.35 12.90 5.24
C CYS A 206 13.21 12.29 3.84
N VAL A 207 14.29 11.69 3.32
CA VAL A 207 14.32 11.12 1.96
C VAL A 207 13.23 10.08 1.80
N PHE A 208 12.58 10.02 0.65
CA PHE A 208 11.38 9.25 0.32
C PHE A 208 10.09 9.74 0.97
N SER A 209 10.10 10.91 1.61
CA SER A 209 8.90 11.57 2.11
C SER A 209 8.61 12.85 1.32
N GLU A 210 7.46 13.45 1.57
CA GLU A 210 7.11 14.74 0.96
C GLU A 210 8.01 15.88 1.39
N ASN A 211 8.57 15.75 2.60
CA ASN A 211 9.48 16.71 3.18
C ASN A 211 10.95 16.40 2.88
N GLU A 212 11.20 15.58 1.84
CA GLU A 212 12.58 15.28 1.45
C GLU A 212 13.34 16.55 1.06
N GLU A 213 14.51 16.71 1.64
CA GLU A 213 15.36 17.87 1.42
C GLU A 213 16.81 17.45 1.26
N ARG A 214 17.52 18.10 0.34
CA ARG A 214 18.96 18.01 0.17
C ARG A 214 19.57 19.39 0.36
N ARG A 215 20.54 19.49 1.27
CA ARG A 215 21.32 20.68 1.52
C ARG A 215 22.78 20.39 1.26
N ASP A 216 23.36 21.13 0.34
CA ASP A 216 24.74 20.96 -0.07
C ASP A 216 25.61 22.10 0.49
N GLY A 217 26.89 21.82 0.70
CA GLY A 217 27.90 22.77 1.15
C GLY A 217 29.27 22.13 1.28
N THR A 218 30.10 22.70 2.11
CA THR A 218 31.45 22.23 2.44
C THR A 218 31.52 21.69 3.85
N LEU A 219 32.58 20.92 4.17
CA LEU A 219 32.79 20.39 5.51
C LEU A 219 32.82 21.47 6.58
N ALA A 220 33.41 22.66 6.24
CA ALA A 220 33.41 23.79 7.14
C ALA A 220 32.02 24.36 7.44
N GLU A 221 31.05 24.17 6.54
CA GLU A 221 29.67 24.66 6.66
C GLU A 221 28.71 23.59 7.23
N LEU A 222 29.13 22.35 7.42
CA LEU A 222 28.29 21.23 7.77
C LEU A 222 27.41 21.51 9.00
N ALA A 223 27.96 22.08 10.07
CA ALA A 223 27.20 22.42 11.27
C ALA A 223 26.08 23.45 10.99
N GLY A 224 26.31 24.36 10.06
CA GLY A 224 25.34 25.40 9.64
C GLY A 224 24.19 24.80 8.82
N ILE A 225 24.50 24.03 7.79
CA ILE A 225 23.51 23.45 6.88
C ILE A 225 22.67 22.33 7.57
N ALA A 226 23.23 21.70 8.60
CA ALA A 226 22.53 20.68 9.38
C ALA A 226 21.55 21.24 10.43
N ARG A 227 21.69 22.54 10.82
CA ARG A 227 21.02 23.14 11.99
C ARG A 227 19.50 23.00 12.00
N ASN A 228 18.85 23.15 10.87
CA ASN A 228 17.39 23.09 10.75
C ASN A 228 16.92 21.89 9.89
N ALA A 229 17.79 20.90 9.71
CA ALA A 229 17.42 19.70 8.99
C ALA A 229 16.54 18.80 9.87
N GLN A 230 15.58 18.12 9.24
CA GLN A 230 14.66 17.21 9.93
C GLN A 230 15.20 15.79 9.94
N THR A 231 14.77 15.00 10.94
CA THR A 231 15.07 13.56 11.01
C THR A 231 13.93 12.74 10.39
N PRO A 232 14.21 11.57 9.78
CA PRO A 232 15.55 10.93 9.65
C PRO A 232 16.45 11.66 8.65
N ALA A 233 17.78 11.70 8.92
CA ALA A 233 18.72 12.34 8.03
C ALA A 233 20.05 11.58 7.91
N ILE A 234 20.72 11.77 6.78
CA ILE A 234 22.00 11.16 6.41
C ILE A 234 22.97 12.26 6.03
N LEU A 235 24.22 12.16 6.50
CA LEU A 235 25.28 13.05 6.06
C LEU A 235 26.18 12.32 5.06
N VAL A 236 26.40 12.91 3.91
CA VAL A 236 27.31 12.40 2.88
C VAL A 236 28.47 13.36 2.74
N ILE A 237 29.71 12.88 2.95
CA ILE A 237 30.93 13.70 2.97
C ILE A 237 31.93 13.10 1.98
N GLY A 238 32.38 13.85 1.02
CA GLY A 238 33.37 13.47 0.02
C GLY A 238 33.02 13.99 -1.37
N GLN A 239 33.92 13.73 -2.33
CA GLN A 239 33.83 14.30 -3.68
C GLN A 239 32.50 13.96 -4.41
N THR A 240 31.91 12.81 -4.13
CA THR A 240 30.64 12.43 -4.76
C THR A 240 29.44 13.27 -4.30
N ALA A 241 29.54 13.91 -3.13
CA ALA A 241 28.48 14.76 -2.60
C ALA A 241 28.16 15.99 -3.47
N CYS A 242 29.09 16.42 -4.35
CA CYS A 242 28.84 17.52 -5.29
C CYS A 242 28.04 17.08 -6.53
N LEU A 243 27.84 15.78 -6.75
CA LEU A 243 27.12 15.29 -7.93
C LEU A 243 25.61 15.44 -7.78
N HIS A 244 24.94 15.77 -8.89
CA HIS A 244 23.50 15.92 -9.00
C HIS A 244 23.01 15.06 -10.18
N LEU A 245 22.95 13.74 -9.98
CA LEU A 245 22.53 12.79 -11.02
C LEU A 245 21.00 12.54 -11.03
N ARG A 246 20.25 13.43 -10.42
CA ARG A 246 18.79 13.41 -10.44
C ARG A 246 18.32 14.61 -11.26
N ASP A 247 17.63 14.35 -12.38
CA ASP A 247 16.89 15.42 -13.03
C ASP A 247 15.87 15.98 -12.05
N ARG A 248 15.83 17.31 -11.92
CA ARG A 248 14.74 17.97 -11.19
C ARG A 248 13.46 17.84 -12.02
N GLN A 249 12.88 16.65 -12.03
CA GLN A 249 11.48 16.54 -12.43
C GLN A 249 10.67 17.25 -11.35
N GLU A 250 9.78 18.13 -11.78
CA GLU A 250 8.71 18.61 -10.90
C GLU A 250 8.08 17.39 -10.23
N LYS A 251 7.87 17.45 -8.91
CA LYS A 251 7.26 16.32 -8.19
C LYS A 251 6.01 15.91 -8.92
N ALA A 252 5.96 14.66 -9.37
CA ALA A 252 4.79 14.15 -10.05
C ALA A 252 3.55 14.35 -9.17
N PRO A 253 2.42 14.76 -9.76
CA PRO A 253 1.21 15.06 -9.00
C PRO A 253 0.73 13.83 -8.25
N ARG A 254 0.57 13.94 -6.93
CA ARG A 254 0.07 12.86 -6.08
C ARG A 254 -1.44 12.76 -6.16
N SER A 255 -1.96 11.54 -6.19
CA SER A 255 -3.39 11.25 -6.21
C SER A 255 -3.85 10.59 -4.90
N LEU A 256 -5.01 10.96 -4.39
CA LEU A 256 -5.71 10.26 -3.32
C LEU A 256 -6.79 9.37 -3.95
N ILE A 257 -6.73 8.07 -3.72
CA ILE A 257 -7.64 7.10 -4.34
C ILE A 257 -8.71 6.67 -3.33
N VAL A 258 -9.96 7.00 -3.60
CA VAL A 258 -11.10 6.80 -2.70
C VAL A 258 -12.01 5.67 -3.22
N GLY A 259 -12.24 4.63 -2.41
CA GLY A 259 -13.11 3.54 -2.83
C GLY A 259 -13.08 2.31 -1.91
N THR A 260 -13.28 1.13 -2.49
CA THR A 260 -13.04 -0.16 -1.80
C THR A 260 -11.55 -0.50 -1.81
N ALA A 261 -11.06 -1.29 -0.86
CA ALA A 261 -9.66 -1.70 -0.80
C ALA A 261 -9.16 -2.36 -2.10
N SER A 262 -9.99 -3.18 -2.74
CA SER A 262 -9.64 -3.80 -4.03
C SER A 262 -9.49 -2.79 -5.18
N PHE A 263 -10.30 -1.72 -5.19
CA PHE A 263 -10.18 -0.67 -6.20
C PHE A 263 -8.97 0.22 -5.93
N THR A 264 -8.81 0.68 -4.68
CA THR A 264 -7.72 1.60 -4.33
C THR A 264 -6.37 0.98 -4.60
N GLY A 265 -6.16 -0.30 -4.23
CA GLY A 265 -4.93 -1.02 -4.50
C GLY A 265 -4.63 -1.18 -5.99
N LYS A 266 -5.64 -1.58 -6.81
CA LYS A 266 -5.46 -1.70 -8.27
C LYS A 266 -5.12 -0.36 -8.92
N MET A 267 -5.81 0.70 -8.52
CA MET A 267 -5.60 2.03 -9.09
C MET A 267 -4.26 2.63 -8.66
N ALA A 268 -3.88 2.48 -7.39
CA ALA A 268 -2.59 2.95 -6.88
C ALA A 268 -1.43 2.23 -7.57
N ALA A 269 -1.51 0.90 -7.72
CA ALA A 269 -0.51 0.13 -8.46
C ALA A 269 -0.34 0.63 -9.90
N LEU A 270 -1.46 0.84 -10.61
CA LEU A 270 -1.45 1.35 -11.98
C LEU A 270 -0.82 2.75 -12.09
N LEU A 271 -1.13 3.65 -11.15
CA LEU A 271 -0.51 4.99 -11.10
C LEU A 271 1.00 4.90 -10.82
N HIS A 272 1.42 4.05 -9.90
CA HIS A 272 2.83 3.83 -9.59
C HIS A 272 3.62 3.27 -10.78
N GLU A 273 3.05 2.34 -11.55
CA GLU A 273 3.64 1.84 -12.80
C GLU A 273 3.91 2.96 -13.81
N HIS A 274 3.11 4.04 -13.76
CA HIS A 274 3.26 5.22 -14.62
C HIS A 274 4.05 6.37 -13.93
N GLY A 275 4.72 6.11 -12.79
CA GLY A 275 5.51 7.10 -12.08
C GLY A 275 4.68 8.18 -11.36
N LEU A 276 3.38 7.97 -11.18
CA LEU A 276 2.47 8.87 -10.49
C LEU A 276 2.25 8.40 -9.05
N PRO A 277 2.69 9.16 -8.03
CA PRO A 277 2.49 8.77 -6.64
C PRO A 277 1.00 8.77 -6.28
N ALA A 278 0.57 7.77 -5.51
CA ALA A 278 -0.80 7.62 -5.07
C ALA A 278 -0.88 7.13 -3.64
N ASP A 279 -1.87 7.64 -2.89
CA ASP A 279 -2.23 7.16 -1.57
C ASP A 279 -3.62 6.54 -1.61
N GLU A 280 -3.78 5.42 -0.92
CA GLU A 280 -5.04 4.69 -0.85
C GLU A 280 -5.92 5.19 0.29
N CYS A 281 -7.21 5.39 -0.01
CA CYS A 281 -8.25 5.69 0.97
C CYS A 281 -9.38 4.66 0.87
N PRO A 282 -9.21 3.46 1.44
CA PRO A 282 -10.25 2.44 1.46
C PRO A 282 -11.34 2.81 2.47
N CYS A 283 -12.29 3.64 2.05
CA CYS A 283 -13.39 4.14 2.89
C CYS A 283 -14.70 3.35 2.74
N ILE A 284 -14.72 2.31 1.88
CA ILE A 284 -15.87 1.43 1.67
C ILE A 284 -15.50 -0.01 1.99
N GLY A 285 -16.21 -0.59 2.95
CA GLY A 285 -16.22 -2.03 3.22
C GLY A 285 -17.39 -2.71 2.50
N ILE A 286 -17.16 -3.90 1.98
CA ILE A 286 -18.20 -4.77 1.43
C ILE A 286 -18.38 -5.93 2.40
N VAL A 287 -19.57 -6.05 2.98
CA VAL A 287 -19.93 -7.11 3.92
C VAL A 287 -20.85 -8.09 3.21
N PRO A 288 -20.37 -9.32 2.86
CA PRO A 288 -21.21 -10.34 2.22
C PRO A 288 -22.38 -10.80 3.14
N ASP A 289 -23.53 -11.03 2.53
CA ASP A 289 -24.69 -11.68 3.14
C ASP A 289 -25.28 -12.69 2.15
N CYS A 290 -24.74 -13.89 2.16
CA CYS A 290 -25.04 -14.91 1.17
C CYS A 290 -26.29 -15.76 1.48
N ARG A 291 -27.07 -15.41 2.52
CA ARG A 291 -28.25 -16.20 2.99
C ARG A 291 -29.36 -16.30 1.95
N GLN A 292 -29.47 -15.34 1.04
CA GLN A 292 -30.52 -15.32 0.01
C GLN A 292 -30.10 -15.97 -1.31
N ILE A 293 -28.81 -16.32 -1.46
CA ILE A 293 -28.33 -17.04 -2.65
C ILE A 293 -28.99 -18.43 -2.69
N PRO A 294 -29.66 -18.80 -3.79
CA PRO A 294 -30.30 -20.11 -3.94
C PRO A 294 -29.33 -21.27 -3.75
N GLU A 295 -29.84 -22.42 -3.32
CA GLU A 295 -29.06 -23.66 -3.33
C GLU A 295 -28.84 -24.16 -4.77
N ALA A 296 -27.91 -25.10 -4.93
CA ALA A 296 -27.46 -25.54 -6.26
C ALA A 296 -28.61 -26.11 -7.13
N GLU A 297 -29.57 -26.76 -6.49
CA GLU A 297 -30.74 -27.35 -7.15
C GLU A 297 -31.72 -26.26 -7.65
N GLU A 298 -31.87 -25.19 -6.89
CA GLU A 298 -32.79 -24.09 -7.19
C GLU A 298 -32.24 -23.16 -8.31
N LEU A 299 -30.93 -23.15 -8.55
CA LEU A 299 -30.33 -22.31 -9.61
C LEU A 299 -30.84 -22.66 -11.01
N SER A 300 -31.21 -23.93 -11.25
CA SER A 300 -31.77 -24.39 -12.51
C SER A 300 -33.19 -23.84 -12.80
N ASP A 301 -33.86 -23.25 -11.81
CA ASP A 301 -35.17 -22.64 -11.95
C ASP A 301 -35.13 -21.25 -12.60
N TYR A 302 -33.94 -20.70 -12.81
CA TYR A 302 -33.74 -19.39 -13.39
C TYR A 302 -33.06 -19.48 -14.74
N ASP A 303 -33.48 -18.61 -15.66
CA ASP A 303 -32.94 -18.52 -17.02
C ASP A 303 -31.91 -17.38 -17.13
N TRP A 304 -32.05 -16.33 -16.30
CA TRP A 304 -31.19 -15.19 -16.26
C TRP A 304 -30.61 -14.94 -14.87
N MET A 305 -29.32 -14.57 -14.83
CA MET A 305 -28.64 -14.04 -13.65
C MET A 305 -28.14 -12.63 -13.92
N VAL A 306 -28.53 -11.69 -13.06
CA VAL A 306 -28.25 -10.26 -13.23
C VAL A 306 -27.32 -9.77 -12.17
N PHE A 307 -26.19 -9.18 -12.59
CA PHE A 307 -25.22 -8.55 -11.72
C PHE A 307 -25.19 -7.03 -11.93
N THR A 308 -25.54 -6.28 -10.90
CA THR A 308 -25.52 -4.83 -10.92
C THR A 308 -24.19 -4.24 -10.41
N SER A 309 -23.19 -5.06 -10.14
CA SER A 309 -21.84 -4.65 -9.72
C SER A 309 -20.84 -5.79 -9.80
N ALA A 310 -19.57 -5.44 -9.93
CA ALA A 310 -18.41 -6.33 -9.81
C ALA A 310 -18.38 -7.11 -8.46
N ASN A 311 -18.79 -6.46 -7.35
CA ASN A 311 -18.87 -7.12 -6.05
C ASN A 311 -19.89 -8.26 -6.02
N GLY A 312 -21.02 -8.10 -6.72
CA GLY A 312 -22.03 -9.17 -6.83
C GLY A 312 -21.47 -10.42 -7.48
N VAL A 313 -20.71 -10.28 -8.58
CA VAL A 313 -20.03 -11.38 -9.27
C VAL A 313 -19.07 -12.07 -8.31
N ARG A 314 -18.15 -11.32 -7.70
CA ARG A 314 -17.13 -11.86 -6.80
C ARG A 314 -17.76 -12.65 -5.65
N ILE A 315 -18.69 -12.05 -4.93
CA ILE A 315 -19.35 -12.68 -3.77
C ILE A 315 -20.10 -13.94 -4.16
N PHE A 316 -20.80 -13.94 -5.29
CA PHE A 316 -21.52 -15.12 -5.76
C PHE A 316 -20.58 -16.29 -6.04
N PHE A 317 -19.48 -16.07 -6.77
CA PHE A 317 -18.53 -17.15 -7.09
C PHE A 317 -17.68 -17.57 -5.89
N GLU A 318 -17.35 -16.69 -4.95
CA GLU A 318 -16.75 -17.05 -3.67
C GLU A 318 -17.69 -17.96 -2.85
N GLU A 319 -18.98 -17.63 -2.81
CA GLU A 319 -19.98 -18.44 -2.11
C GLU A 319 -20.23 -19.80 -2.79
N MET A 320 -20.28 -19.83 -4.13
CA MET A 320 -20.31 -21.09 -4.89
C MET A 320 -19.13 -21.99 -4.51
N SER A 321 -17.92 -21.42 -4.49
CA SER A 321 -16.71 -22.15 -4.10
C SER A 321 -16.79 -22.66 -2.66
N ARG A 322 -17.23 -21.81 -1.71
CA ARG A 322 -17.42 -22.16 -0.29
C ARG A 322 -18.41 -23.30 -0.10
N ARG A 323 -19.54 -23.29 -0.84
CA ARG A 323 -20.56 -24.34 -0.82
C ARG A 323 -20.21 -25.55 -1.69
N LYS A 324 -19.04 -25.53 -2.39
CA LYS A 324 -18.63 -26.58 -3.35
C LYS A 324 -19.66 -26.80 -4.47
N MET A 325 -20.32 -25.74 -4.91
CA MET A 325 -21.28 -25.78 -6.00
C MET A 325 -20.53 -25.82 -7.34
N ASP A 326 -20.91 -26.77 -8.19
CA ASP A 326 -20.28 -26.93 -9.50
C ASP A 326 -20.77 -25.87 -10.48
N ILE A 327 -19.85 -25.20 -11.19
CA ILE A 327 -20.16 -24.18 -12.18
C ILE A 327 -21.04 -24.69 -13.32
N ARG A 328 -21.01 -26.00 -13.61
CA ARG A 328 -21.88 -26.64 -14.61
C ARG A 328 -23.37 -26.53 -14.28
N ARG A 329 -23.73 -26.21 -13.04
CA ARG A 329 -25.12 -25.91 -12.64
C ARG A 329 -25.63 -24.62 -13.30
N LEU A 330 -24.73 -23.75 -13.79
CA LEU A 330 -25.08 -22.53 -14.53
C LEU A 330 -25.20 -22.74 -16.05
N GLY A 331 -25.09 -23.96 -16.56
CA GLY A 331 -24.85 -24.28 -17.95
C GLY A 331 -25.89 -23.81 -18.99
N ARG A 332 -27.09 -23.37 -18.56
CA ARG A 332 -28.12 -22.78 -19.43
C ARG A 332 -28.45 -21.34 -19.09
N MET A 333 -27.82 -20.82 -18.03
CA MET A 333 -28.12 -19.49 -17.51
C MET A 333 -27.50 -18.41 -18.38
N LYS A 334 -28.29 -17.43 -18.74
CA LYS A 334 -27.86 -16.20 -19.41
C LYS A 334 -27.46 -15.19 -18.36
N PHE A 335 -26.44 -14.38 -18.67
CA PHE A 335 -25.88 -13.39 -17.75
C PHE A 335 -26.13 -11.98 -18.26
N ALA A 336 -26.64 -11.12 -17.38
CA ALA A 336 -26.74 -9.68 -17.65
C ALA A 336 -25.89 -8.89 -16.65
N CYS A 337 -25.06 -8.01 -17.16
CA CYS A 337 -24.15 -7.16 -16.36
C CYS A 337 -24.43 -5.68 -16.62
N ILE A 338 -24.33 -4.86 -15.55
CA ILE A 338 -24.57 -3.42 -15.66
C ILE A 338 -23.55 -2.70 -16.57
N GLY A 339 -22.36 -3.24 -16.70
CA GLY A 339 -21.29 -2.64 -17.49
C GLY A 339 -20.08 -3.54 -17.66
N PRO A 340 -19.08 -3.11 -18.47
CA PRO A 340 -17.92 -3.92 -18.87
C PRO A 340 -17.05 -4.37 -17.71
N GLY A 341 -16.85 -3.54 -16.67
CA GLY A 341 -16.07 -3.92 -15.48
C GLY A 341 -16.73 -5.06 -14.68
N THR A 342 -18.07 -5.22 -14.77
CA THR A 342 -18.78 -6.35 -14.14
C THR A 342 -18.70 -7.59 -15.06
N ALA A 343 -18.79 -7.41 -16.35
CA ALA A 343 -18.68 -8.49 -17.34
C ALA A 343 -17.27 -9.11 -17.33
N ALA A 344 -16.23 -8.30 -17.24
CA ALA A 344 -14.84 -8.77 -17.18
C ALA A 344 -14.58 -9.78 -16.04
N LEU A 345 -15.26 -9.64 -14.88
CA LEU A 345 -15.15 -10.62 -13.79
C LEU A 345 -15.85 -11.96 -14.09
N LEU A 346 -16.86 -11.96 -14.96
CA LEU A 346 -17.43 -13.21 -15.49
C LEU A 346 -16.44 -13.88 -16.45
N GLU A 347 -15.78 -13.10 -17.29
CA GLU A 347 -14.78 -13.59 -18.24
C GLU A 347 -13.60 -14.27 -17.52
N GLU A 348 -13.19 -13.76 -16.36
CA GLU A 348 -12.20 -14.43 -15.48
C GLU A 348 -12.65 -15.83 -15.03
N LYS A 349 -13.96 -16.10 -15.04
CA LYS A 349 -14.56 -17.42 -14.74
C LYS A 349 -14.89 -18.22 -16.01
N SER A 350 -14.44 -17.75 -17.18
CA SER A 350 -14.77 -18.32 -18.50
C SER A 350 -16.29 -18.34 -18.80
N LEU A 351 -17.00 -17.36 -18.25
CA LEU A 351 -18.42 -17.09 -18.54
C LEU A 351 -18.53 -15.71 -19.20
N TYR A 352 -19.46 -15.57 -20.14
CA TYR A 352 -19.64 -14.33 -20.88
C TYR A 352 -21.03 -13.76 -20.60
N ALA A 353 -21.11 -12.43 -20.54
CA ALA A 353 -22.40 -11.76 -20.41
C ALA A 353 -23.14 -11.77 -21.74
N ASP A 354 -24.39 -12.25 -21.74
CA ASP A 354 -25.29 -12.22 -22.88
C ASP A 354 -25.87 -10.81 -23.10
N LEU A 355 -25.90 -9.99 -22.04
CA LEU A 355 -26.41 -8.63 -22.09
C LEU A 355 -25.53 -7.69 -21.25
N VAL A 356 -25.01 -6.65 -21.93
CA VAL A 356 -24.38 -5.48 -21.31
C VAL A 356 -24.94 -4.25 -22.01
N PRO A 357 -25.66 -3.35 -21.33
CA PRO A 357 -26.28 -2.19 -21.98
C PRO A 357 -25.23 -1.21 -22.52
N ALA A 358 -25.57 -0.48 -23.56
CA ALA A 358 -24.70 0.53 -24.16
C ALA A 358 -24.41 1.71 -23.20
N ILE A 359 -25.36 2.01 -22.33
CA ILE A 359 -25.24 3.00 -21.25
C ILE A 359 -25.22 2.23 -19.92
N TYR A 360 -24.16 2.34 -19.15
CA TYR A 360 -23.88 1.54 -17.96
C TYR A 360 -24.66 2.04 -16.72
N THR A 361 -25.99 2.09 -16.85
CA THR A 361 -26.93 2.51 -15.80
C THR A 361 -27.93 1.42 -15.45
N ALA A 362 -28.52 1.50 -14.25
CA ALA A 362 -29.53 0.56 -13.83
C ALA A 362 -30.81 0.66 -14.67
N GLU A 363 -31.11 1.85 -15.18
CA GLU A 363 -32.24 2.16 -16.07
C GLU A 363 -32.08 1.45 -17.41
N ALA A 364 -30.91 1.64 -18.07
CA ALA A 364 -30.62 1.01 -19.36
C ALA A 364 -30.60 -0.51 -19.25
N LEU A 365 -29.96 -1.05 -18.18
CA LEU A 365 -29.96 -2.50 -17.93
C LEU A 365 -31.40 -3.04 -17.77
N ALA A 366 -32.25 -2.34 -17.01
CA ALA A 366 -33.61 -2.74 -16.76
C ALA A 366 -34.45 -2.77 -18.05
N GLU A 367 -34.31 -1.73 -18.89
CA GLU A 367 -35.05 -1.63 -20.15
C GLU A 367 -34.59 -2.66 -21.20
N GLU A 368 -33.28 -2.86 -21.34
CA GLU A 368 -32.76 -3.85 -22.28
C GLU A 368 -33.05 -5.30 -21.84
N LEU A 369 -32.91 -5.58 -20.55
CA LEU A 369 -33.25 -6.89 -19.97
C LEU A 369 -34.73 -7.20 -20.22
N ALA A 370 -35.63 -6.24 -19.93
CA ALA A 370 -37.07 -6.42 -20.11
C ALA A 370 -37.47 -6.71 -21.57
N LYS A 371 -36.72 -6.21 -22.55
CA LYS A 371 -36.91 -6.50 -23.98
C LYS A 371 -36.35 -7.87 -24.39
N THR A 372 -35.38 -8.38 -23.68
CA THR A 372 -34.60 -9.58 -24.03
C THR A 372 -35.15 -10.85 -23.40
N VAL A 373 -35.69 -10.72 -22.17
CA VAL A 373 -36.29 -11.85 -21.42
C VAL A 373 -37.54 -12.36 -22.15
N LEU A 374 -37.56 -13.66 -22.43
CA LEU A 374 -38.70 -14.29 -23.14
C LEU A 374 -39.86 -14.58 -22.14
N PRO A 375 -41.10 -14.68 -22.67
CA PRO A 375 -42.25 -15.06 -21.86
C PRO A 375 -42.02 -16.37 -21.11
N GLY A 376 -42.16 -16.37 -19.79
CA GLY A 376 -41.98 -17.55 -18.94
C GLY A 376 -40.58 -17.74 -18.38
N GLU A 377 -39.56 -17.00 -18.89
CA GLU A 377 -38.21 -16.98 -18.30
C GLU A 377 -38.23 -16.29 -16.93
N LYS A 378 -37.36 -16.76 -16.03
CA LYS A 378 -37.22 -16.25 -14.66
C LYS A 378 -35.86 -15.59 -14.45
N VAL A 379 -35.85 -14.48 -13.72
CA VAL A 379 -34.66 -13.66 -13.50
C VAL A 379 -34.20 -13.75 -12.04
N LEU A 380 -32.93 -14.07 -11.81
CA LEU A 380 -32.27 -14.00 -10.52
C LEU A 380 -31.38 -12.73 -10.46
N ILE A 381 -31.67 -11.83 -9.54
CA ILE A 381 -30.91 -10.58 -9.37
C ILE A 381 -30.01 -10.73 -8.15
N LEU A 382 -28.72 -10.48 -8.31
CA LEU A 382 -27.72 -10.53 -7.25
C LEU A 382 -27.09 -9.15 -7.06
N ARG A 383 -27.44 -8.46 -5.94
CA ARG A 383 -27.08 -7.05 -5.76
C ARG A 383 -26.93 -6.63 -4.28
N ALA A 384 -26.55 -5.36 -4.05
CA ALA A 384 -26.42 -4.77 -2.73
C ALA A 384 -27.78 -4.68 -2.00
N GLN A 385 -27.73 -4.69 -0.65
CA GLN A 385 -28.88 -4.45 0.22
C GLN A 385 -29.61 -3.15 -0.13
N VAL A 386 -28.84 -2.07 -0.28
CA VAL A 386 -29.33 -0.77 -0.74
C VAL A 386 -28.96 -0.61 -2.22
N SER A 387 -29.96 -0.61 -3.09
CA SER A 387 -29.77 -0.53 -4.55
C SER A 387 -30.95 0.18 -5.22
N ASN A 388 -30.74 0.71 -6.43
CA ASN A 388 -31.77 1.43 -7.18
C ASN A 388 -32.94 0.46 -7.49
N PRO A 389 -34.18 0.83 -7.13
CA PRO A 389 -35.34 -0.01 -7.33
C PRO A 389 -35.82 -0.09 -8.81
N ILE A 390 -35.22 0.68 -9.72
CA ILE A 390 -35.70 0.79 -11.11
C ILE A 390 -35.73 -0.58 -11.80
N LEU A 391 -34.75 -1.44 -11.57
CA LEU A 391 -34.67 -2.77 -12.18
C LEU A 391 -35.89 -3.62 -11.77
N THR A 392 -36.19 -3.72 -10.49
CA THR A 392 -37.33 -4.51 -10.01
C THR A 392 -38.67 -3.90 -10.45
N LYS A 393 -38.81 -2.58 -10.42
CA LYS A 393 -40.02 -1.88 -10.89
C LYS A 393 -40.26 -2.10 -12.38
N THR A 394 -39.22 -2.15 -13.19
CA THR A 394 -39.34 -2.43 -14.63
C THR A 394 -39.77 -3.87 -14.87
N LEU A 395 -39.17 -4.86 -14.18
CA LEU A 395 -39.57 -6.26 -14.31
C LEU A 395 -41.01 -6.50 -13.85
N GLU A 396 -41.44 -5.82 -12.78
CA GLU A 396 -42.84 -5.84 -12.29
C GLU A 396 -43.82 -5.29 -13.35
N ARG A 397 -43.48 -4.12 -13.92
CA ARG A 397 -44.29 -3.49 -14.99
C ARG A 397 -44.47 -4.41 -16.18
N GLU A 398 -43.39 -5.11 -16.58
CA GLU A 398 -43.39 -6.05 -17.73
C GLU A 398 -43.85 -7.47 -17.33
N LYS A 399 -44.25 -7.69 -16.08
CA LYS A 399 -44.75 -8.99 -15.55
C LYS A 399 -43.73 -10.11 -15.67
N ILE A 400 -42.43 -9.80 -15.60
CA ILE A 400 -41.34 -10.78 -15.63
C ILE A 400 -41.16 -11.33 -14.20
N GLN A 401 -41.09 -12.65 -14.07
CA GLN A 401 -40.82 -13.30 -12.79
C GLN A 401 -39.37 -13.11 -12.37
N TYR A 402 -39.15 -12.68 -11.13
CA TYR A 402 -37.80 -12.51 -10.63
C TYR A 402 -37.66 -12.84 -9.13
N LYS A 403 -36.44 -13.15 -8.71
CA LYS A 403 -36.00 -13.19 -7.30
C LYS A 403 -34.91 -12.15 -7.11
N ASP A 404 -35.11 -11.25 -6.16
CA ASP A 404 -34.16 -10.18 -5.83
C ASP A 404 -33.37 -10.56 -4.58
N CYS A 405 -32.14 -11.06 -4.77
CA CYS A 405 -31.24 -11.48 -3.70
C CYS A 405 -30.28 -10.36 -3.32
N LYS A 406 -30.40 -9.92 -2.07
CA LYS A 406 -29.52 -8.95 -1.46
C LYS A 406 -28.33 -9.68 -0.85
N ILE A 407 -27.20 -9.73 -1.58
CA ILE A 407 -26.08 -10.61 -1.24
C ILE A 407 -24.92 -9.90 -0.56
N TYR A 408 -24.99 -8.59 -0.38
CA TYR A 408 -24.00 -7.84 0.39
C TYR A 408 -24.55 -6.50 0.86
N ASN A 409 -23.91 -5.98 1.92
CA ASN A 409 -24.10 -4.62 2.39
C ASN A 409 -22.86 -3.79 2.15
N VAL A 410 -23.04 -2.47 2.01
CA VAL A 410 -21.97 -1.49 1.92
C VAL A 410 -21.80 -0.83 3.27
N GLN A 411 -20.62 -0.93 3.85
CA GLN A 411 -20.27 -0.29 5.11
C GLN A 411 -19.34 0.89 4.84
N TYR A 412 -19.65 2.05 5.39
CA TYR A 412 -18.76 3.20 5.37
C TYR A 412 -17.74 3.10 6.50
N LEU A 413 -16.47 3.32 6.16
CA LEU A 413 -15.35 3.15 7.07
C LEU A 413 -14.76 4.53 7.42
N ASP A 414 -14.93 4.98 8.65
CA ASP A 414 -14.48 6.30 9.14
C ASP A 414 -12.97 6.33 9.48
N ARG A 415 -12.17 5.39 8.98
CA ARG A 415 -10.81 5.13 9.50
C ARG A 415 -9.69 5.89 8.78
N PHE A 416 -9.93 6.42 7.60
CA PHE A 416 -8.88 7.11 6.85
C PHE A 416 -8.95 8.62 7.10
N ARG A 417 -7.80 9.17 7.53
CA ARG A 417 -7.57 10.61 7.48
C ARG A 417 -6.36 10.83 6.56
N PRO A 418 -6.49 11.63 5.50
CA PRO A 418 -5.34 12.09 4.74
C PRO A 418 -4.33 12.68 5.72
N GLY A 419 -3.03 12.42 5.54
CA GLY A 419 -2.00 13.05 6.36
C GLY A 419 -2.19 14.57 6.29
N GLU A 420 -2.22 15.25 7.45
CA GLU A 420 -2.50 16.70 7.56
C GLU A 420 -1.52 17.55 6.74
N ASP A 421 -0.32 17.00 6.43
CA ASP A 421 0.75 17.68 5.69
C ASP A 421 0.83 17.26 4.21
N ARG A 422 -0.06 16.39 3.70
CA ARG A 422 0.03 15.87 2.33
C ARG A 422 -0.79 16.70 1.36
N LYS A 423 -0.14 17.18 0.30
CA LYS A 423 -0.79 17.86 -0.82
C LYS A 423 -1.15 16.86 -1.92
N TYR A 424 -2.41 16.84 -2.31
CA TYR A 424 -2.90 16.04 -3.42
C TYR A 424 -3.23 16.94 -4.61
N ALA A 425 -2.80 16.53 -5.79
CA ALA A 425 -3.20 17.19 -7.04
C ALA A 425 -4.55 16.65 -7.53
N TYR A 426 -4.83 15.37 -7.24
CA TYR A 426 -6.07 14.70 -7.66
C TYR A 426 -6.71 13.92 -6.49
N VAL A 427 -8.05 13.88 -6.48
CA VAL A 427 -8.82 12.95 -5.65
C VAL A 427 -9.68 12.09 -6.57
N VAL A 428 -9.42 10.79 -6.59
CA VAL A 428 -10.08 9.83 -7.47
C VAL A 428 -11.24 9.16 -6.74
N PHE A 429 -12.43 9.22 -7.29
CA PHE A 429 -13.63 8.60 -6.73
C PHE A 429 -14.12 7.44 -7.60
N ALA A 430 -14.16 6.24 -7.03
CA ALA A 430 -14.62 5.02 -7.67
C ALA A 430 -16.15 4.87 -7.77
N SER A 431 -16.89 5.61 -6.96
CA SER A 431 -18.36 5.51 -6.90
C SER A 431 -18.99 6.65 -6.12
N ALA A 432 -20.28 6.89 -6.33
CA ALA A 432 -21.07 7.82 -5.53
C ALA A 432 -21.07 7.47 -4.01
N GLY A 433 -21.01 6.17 -3.67
CA GLY A 433 -20.84 5.71 -2.30
C GLY A 433 -19.49 6.11 -1.70
N GLY A 434 -18.41 6.08 -2.49
CA GLY A 434 -17.09 6.57 -2.10
C GLY A 434 -17.07 8.05 -1.79
N VAL A 435 -17.72 8.85 -2.63
CA VAL A 435 -17.88 10.30 -2.39
C VAL A 435 -18.56 10.54 -1.03
N ARG A 436 -19.70 9.89 -0.78
CA ARG A 436 -20.43 10.03 0.50
C ARG A 436 -19.59 9.61 1.70
N SER A 437 -18.94 8.45 1.61
CA SER A 437 -18.13 7.93 2.70
C SER A 437 -16.94 8.83 3.01
N PHE A 438 -16.24 9.29 1.99
CA PHE A 438 -15.11 10.19 2.16
C PHE A 438 -15.52 11.52 2.80
N LEU A 439 -16.54 12.16 2.26
CA LEU A 439 -17.00 13.47 2.72
C LEU A 439 -17.75 13.43 4.06
N SER A 440 -18.14 12.26 4.55
CA SER A 440 -18.71 12.12 5.91
C SER A 440 -17.66 12.29 7.02
N ALA A 441 -16.39 12.06 6.72
CA ALA A 441 -15.30 12.09 7.69
C ALA A 441 -14.14 13.03 7.31
N ASN A 442 -14.11 13.53 6.05
CA ASN A 442 -13.04 14.36 5.52
C ASN A 442 -13.60 15.52 4.69
N GLU A 443 -12.79 16.55 4.53
CA GLU A 443 -13.00 17.60 3.53
C GLU A 443 -12.19 17.31 2.26
N MET A 444 -12.57 17.95 1.14
CA MET A 444 -11.74 17.88 -0.07
C MET A 444 -10.39 18.56 0.19
N PRO A 445 -9.26 17.91 -0.13
CA PRO A 445 -7.94 18.52 -0.01
C PRO A 445 -7.86 19.81 -0.82
N GLU A 446 -7.29 20.85 -0.25
CA GLU A 446 -7.20 22.17 -0.87
C GLU A 446 -6.44 22.11 -2.21
N GLY A 447 -7.03 22.64 -3.26
CA GLY A 447 -6.45 22.69 -4.60
C GLY A 447 -6.44 21.35 -5.35
N ALA A 448 -6.96 20.28 -4.77
CA ALA A 448 -7.05 18.98 -5.44
C ALA A 448 -8.22 18.94 -6.43
N GLU A 449 -7.96 18.40 -7.62
CA GLU A 449 -8.99 18.17 -8.64
C GLU A 449 -9.67 16.82 -8.46
N PRO A 450 -10.99 16.79 -8.40
CA PRO A 450 -11.71 15.52 -8.34
C PRO A 450 -11.74 14.84 -9.71
N VAL A 451 -11.41 13.54 -9.73
CA VAL A 451 -11.54 12.66 -10.91
C VAL A 451 -12.53 11.56 -10.58
N CYS A 452 -13.61 11.49 -11.34
CA CYS A 452 -14.71 10.57 -11.12
C CYS A 452 -14.74 9.46 -12.20
N ILE A 453 -14.95 8.22 -11.77
CA ILE A 453 -15.03 7.07 -12.68
C ILE A 453 -16.20 7.19 -13.69
N GLY A 454 -17.23 7.97 -13.40
CA GLY A 454 -18.39 8.13 -14.27
C GLY A 454 -19.36 9.20 -13.79
N GLY A 455 -20.37 9.50 -14.62
CA GLY A 455 -21.31 10.61 -14.43
C GLY A 455 -22.11 10.56 -13.13
N SER A 456 -22.53 9.37 -12.67
CA SER A 456 -23.25 9.23 -11.38
C SER A 456 -22.41 9.61 -10.18
N THR A 457 -21.09 9.34 -10.24
CA THR A 457 -20.13 9.70 -9.21
C THR A 457 -19.89 11.22 -9.21
N ALA A 458 -19.72 11.80 -10.40
CA ALA A 458 -19.56 13.25 -10.57
C ALA A 458 -20.80 14.03 -10.11
N GLY A 459 -21.99 13.55 -10.44
CA GLY A 459 -23.24 14.19 -10.00
C GLY A 459 -23.41 14.16 -8.48
N GLU A 460 -23.00 13.09 -7.81
CA GLU A 460 -23.03 13.01 -6.35
C GLU A 460 -22.00 13.94 -5.71
N LEU A 461 -20.80 14.07 -6.30
CA LEU A 461 -19.79 15.00 -5.86
C LEU A 461 -20.29 16.46 -5.97
N GLU A 462 -20.81 16.85 -7.13
CA GLU A 462 -21.34 18.19 -7.38
C GLU A 462 -22.50 18.52 -6.41
N ARG A 463 -23.37 17.54 -6.15
CA ARG A 463 -24.48 17.70 -5.21
C ARG A 463 -24.01 17.98 -3.77
N LEU A 464 -22.92 17.34 -3.32
CA LEU A 464 -22.44 17.43 -1.93
C LEU A 464 -21.46 18.58 -1.70
N THR A 465 -20.67 18.95 -2.71
CA THR A 465 -19.57 19.91 -2.57
C THR A 465 -19.71 21.15 -3.44
N GLY A 466 -20.57 21.13 -4.46
CA GLY A 466 -20.61 22.13 -5.52
C GLY A 466 -19.44 22.06 -6.51
N LEU A 467 -18.48 21.14 -6.33
CA LEU A 467 -17.32 20.97 -7.21
C LEU A 467 -17.70 20.10 -8.42
N ARG A 468 -17.20 20.50 -9.58
CA ARG A 468 -17.27 19.68 -10.79
C ARG A 468 -16.01 18.83 -10.91
N GLY A 469 -16.19 17.50 -10.99
CA GLY A 469 -15.10 16.57 -11.21
C GLY A 469 -14.89 16.24 -12.68
N THR A 470 -13.64 16.00 -13.06
CA THR A 470 -13.30 15.39 -14.36
C THR A 470 -13.89 13.97 -14.39
N ILE A 471 -14.63 13.64 -15.46
CA ILE A 471 -15.22 12.32 -15.65
C ILE A 471 -14.29 11.53 -16.56
N ALA A 472 -13.95 10.30 -16.17
CA ALA A 472 -13.19 9.39 -17.00
C ALA A 472 -13.98 9.03 -18.26
N ASP A 473 -13.32 8.98 -19.42
CA ASP A 473 -13.93 8.65 -20.72
C ASP A 473 -14.51 7.24 -20.74
N GLU A 474 -13.88 6.33 -19.98
CA GLU A 474 -14.34 4.98 -19.73
C GLU A 474 -14.46 4.72 -18.23
N CYS A 475 -15.51 4.00 -17.81
CA CYS A 475 -15.72 3.60 -16.42
C CYS A 475 -14.76 2.46 -15.97
N THR A 476 -13.46 2.66 -16.20
CA THR A 476 -12.37 1.71 -15.90
C THR A 476 -11.22 2.41 -15.19
N VAL A 477 -10.30 1.63 -14.59
CA VAL A 477 -9.07 2.18 -13.98
C VAL A 477 -8.17 2.83 -15.03
N GLN A 478 -8.16 2.30 -16.27
CA GLN A 478 -7.44 2.87 -17.41
C GLN A 478 -8.02 4.22 -17.85
N GLY A 479 -9.35 4.34 -17.88
CA GLY A 479 -10.02 5.61 -18.19
C GLY A 479 -9.68 6.70 -17.17
N ILE A 480 -9.60 6.35 -15.88
CA ILE A 480 -9.16 7.27 -14.81
C ILE A 480 -7.69 7.67 -15.02
N LEU A 481 -6.80 6.71 -15.27
CA LEU A 481 -5.40 6.99 -15.58
C LEU A 481 -5.27 7.97 -16.76
N HIS A 482 -6.00 7.72 -17.85
CA HIS A 482 -6.00 8.58 -19.03
C HIS A 482 -6.45 10.00 -18.70
N ALA A 483 -7.51 10.16 -17.91
CA ALA A 483 -7.99 11.46 -17.44
C ALA A 483 -6.93 12.21 -16.65
N ILE A 484 -6.24 11.54 -15.71
CA ILE A 484 -5.16 12.14 -14.90
C ILE A 484 -3.97 12.56 -15.77
N VAL A 485 -3.51 11.68 -16.66
CA VAL A 485 -2.33 11.94 -17.53
C VAL A 485 -2.61 13.07 -18.52
N THR A 486 -3.78 13.08 -19.15
CA THR A 486 -4.21 14.12 -20.11
C THR A 486 -4.30 15.48 -19.42
N HIS A 487 -4.88 15.51 -18.22
CA HIS A 487 -5.01 16.75 -17.44
C HIS A 487 -3.65 17.28 -16.98
N HIS A 488 -2.74 16.39 -16.58
CA HIS A 488 -1.37 16.75 -16.21
C HIS A 488 -0.57 17.29 -17.42
N GLY A 489 -0.72 16.67 -18.59
CA GLY A 489 -0.07 17.14 -19.83
C GLY A 489 -0.56 18.51 -20.31
N SER A 490 -1.79 18.88 -20.01
CA SER A 490 -2.39 20.18 -20.38
C SER A 490 -1.94 21.33 -19.47
N ARG A 491 -1.30 21.05 -18.32
CA ARG A 491 -0.78 22.04 -17.37
C ARG A 491 0.71 22.38 -17.57
N LYS A 492 1.40 21.63 -18.42
CA LYS A 492 2.78 21.89 -18.87
C LYS A 492 2.76 22.72 -20.16
#